data_2288496209c8a4a6af91b3c86e396282
#
_entry.id   2288496209c8a4a6af91b3c86e396282
#
_cell.length_a   1.000
_cell.length_b   1.000
_cell.length_c   1.000
_cell.angle_alpha   90.00
_cell.angle_beta   90.00
_cell.angle_gamma   90.00
#
_symmetry.space_group_name_H-M   'P 1'
#
loop_
_entity.id
_entity.type
_entity.pdbx_description
1 polymer ?
#
loop_
_entity_poly.entity_id
_entity_poly.type
_entity_poly.pdbx_seq_one_letter_code
_entity_poly.pdbx_strand_id
1 'polypeptide(L)'
;MRHLIPFLNSEPTVSVIRLQGMIAAQGRGQTLNDAGLAGLIQKAFTRGKPKAVALVVNSPGGSPSQSSLIAARIRRLAKEKDVKVHAFVEDVAASGGYYIASAADDIWVDHHSIVGSIGVISAGFGLDEFIARHGVTRRVYTAGKSKSMLDPFRPEKDEDIARLRQLQDHIHGAFIDHVKARRGDALNEEMDLFNGEI
;
A
#
# COMPACT_ATOMS: atom_id res chain seq x y z
N MET A 1 -20.01 32.99 -2.14
CA MET A 1 -20.52 34.09 -2.98
C MET A 1 -19.67 34.40 -4.25
N ARG A 2 -18.62 33.62 -4.63
CA ARG A 2 -17.79 33.88 -5.84
C ARG A 2 -18.31 33.28 -7.15
N HIS A 3 -19.41 32.55 -7.14
CA HIS A 3 -19.95 31.84 -8.33
C HIS A 3 -21.00 32.62 -9.14
N LEU A 4 -21.24 33.88 -8.82
CA LEU A 4 -22.28 34.68 -9.46
C LEU A 4 -21.76 35.75 -10.46
N ILE A 5 -20.46 35.76 -10.76
CA ILE A 5 -19.93 36.67 -11.78
C ILE A 5 -19.49 35.87 -12.99
N PRO A 6 -20.15 35.96 -14.16
CA PRO A 6 -19.94 35.08 -15.31
C PRO A 6 -18.60 35.19 -16.02
N PHE A 7 -17.69 36.02 -15.59
CA PHE A 7 -16.41 36.29 -16.24
C PHE A 7 -15.19 36.22 -15.31
N LEU A 8 -15.33 35.71 -14.07
CA LEU A 8 -14.13 35.40 -13.28
C LEU A 8 -13.57 34.07 -13.77
N ASN A 9 -12.42 34.12 -14.46
CA ASN A 9 -11.58 32.93 -14.68
C ASN A 9 -11.34 32.29 -13.31
N SER A 10 -11.88 31.11 -13.07
CA SER A 10 -11.58 30.37 -11.85
C SER A 10 -10.08 30.06 -11.83
N GLU A 11 -9.39 30.51 -10.81
CA GLU A 11 -7.99 30.17 -10.62
C GLU A 11 -7.80 28.66 -10.67
N PRO A 12 -6.71 28.18 -11.27
CA PRO A 12 -6.42 26.75 -11.32
C PRO A 12 -6.31 26.21 -9.88
N THR A 13 -6.99 25.10 -9.61
CA THR A 13 -6.99 24.46 -8.30
C THR A 13 -6.23 23.15 -8.34
N VAL A 14 -5.54 22.82 -7.25
CA VAL A 14 -4.95 21.50 -6.98
C VAL A 14 -5.71 20.90 -5.81
N SER A 15 -6.20 19.68 -6.00
CA SER A 15 -6.82 18.92 -4.91
C SER A 15 -5.75 18.16 -4.14
N VAL A 16 -5.82 18.21 -2.81
CA VAL A 16 -4.87 17.51 -1.93
C VAL A 16 -5.56 16.32 -1.26
N ILE A 17 -4.95 15.15 -1.33
CA ILE A 17 -5.33 13.95 -0.60
C ILE A 17 -4.21 13.61 0.38
N ARG A 18 -4.51 13.63 1.69
CA ARG A 18 -3.56 13.20 2.72
C ARG A 18 -3.76 11.72 3.00
N LEU A 19 -2.69 10.93 2.86
CA LEU A 19 -2.63 9.49 3.05
C LEU A 19 -1.67 9.19 4.19
N GLN A 20 -2.19 9.18 5.42
CA GLN A 20 -1.38 9.05 6.63
C GLN A 20 -1.77 7.82 7.43
N GLY A 21 -0.77 7.04 7.87
CA GLY A 21 -0.92 5.89 8.76
C GLY A 21 -0.82 4.54 8.08
N MET A 22 -1.15 3.49 8.82
CA MET A 22 -1.10 2.08 8.38
C MET A 22 -2.14 1.79 7.29
N ILE A 23 -1.79 0.96 6.34
CA ILE A 23 -2.70 0.46 5.30
C ILE A 23 -3.28 -0.87 5.77
N ALA A 24 -4.59 -0.91 6.06
CA ALA A 24 -5.26 -2.13 6.50
C ALA A 24 -6.76 -2.06 6.22
N ALA A 25 -7.39 -3.17 5.86
CA ALA A 25 -8.83 -3.24 5.61
C ALA A 25 -9.64 -2.88 6.86
N GLN A 26 -9.15 -3.27 8.04
CA GLN A 26 -9.72 -2.97 9.35
C GLN A 26 -8.58 -2.81 10.36
N GLY A 27 -8.79 -2.01 11.41
CA GLY A 27 -7.80 -1.79 12.47
C GLY A 27 -8.34 -0.93 13.60
N ARG A 28 -7.61 -0.87 14.71
CA ARG A 28 -7.88 0.11 15.77
C ARG A 28 -7.37 1.47 15.30
N GLY A 29 -8.24 2.48 15.28
CA GLY A 29 -7.93 3.82 14.79
C GLY A 29 -8.16 3.98 13.29
N GLN A 30 -7.66 5.10 12.74
CA GLN A 30 -7.81 5.45 11.34
C GLN A 30 -6.78 4.67 10.50
N THR A 31 -7.25 3.78 9.65
CA THR A 31 -6.42 3.04 8.69
C THR A 31 -6.73 3.48 7.25
N LEU A 32 -5.71 3.42 6.40
CA LEU A 32 -5.89 3.65 4.97
C LEU A 32 -6.46 2.37 4.32
N ASN A 33 -7.65 2.49 3.74
CA ASN A 33 -8.26 1.42 2.97
C ASN A 33 -9.09 1.97 1.82
N ASP A 34 -9.28 1.15 0.79
CA ASP A 34 -9.94 1.59 -0.45
C ASP A 34 -11.38 2.07 -0.21
N ALA A 35 -12.16 1.34 0.57
CA ALA A 35 -13.55 1.68 0.84
C ALA A 35 -13.68 3.02 1.58
N GLY A 36 -12.86 3.23 2.62
CA GLY A 36 -12.86 4.48 3.39
C GLY A 36 -12.39 5.69 2.59
N LEU A 37 -11.44 5.49 1.67
CA LEU A 37 -10.87 6.55 0.84
C LEU A 37 -11.67 6.81 -0.45
N ALA A 38 -12.56 5.91 -0.85
CA ALA A 38 -13.25 5.98 -2.13
C ALA A 38 -13.93 7.33 -2.40
N GLY A 39 -14.70 7.83 -1.44
CA GLY A 39 -15.40 9.10 -1.55
C GLY A 39 -14.47 10.32 -1.58
N LEU A 40 -13.38 10.28 -0.79
CA LEU A 40 -12.37 11.33 -0.75
C LEU A 40 -11.64 11.41 -2.09
N ILE A 41 -11.15 10.28 -2.59
CA ILE A 41 -10.44 10.18 -3.87
C ILE A 41 -11.37 10.64 -5.00
N GLN A 42 -12.60 10.14 -5.07
CA GLN A 42 -13.56 10.55 -6.09
C GLN A 42 -13.78 12.08 -6.10
N LYS A 43 -13.97 12.69 -4.93
CA LYS A 43 -14.15 14.14 -4.79
C LYS A 43 -12.91 14.93 -5.24
N ALA A 44 -11.72 14.42 -4.94
CA ALA A 44 -10.47 15.08 -5.31
C ALA A 44 -10.29 15.20 -6.83
N PHE A 45 -10.77 14.24 -7.60
CA PHE A 45 -10.70 14.27 -9.07
C PHE A 45 -11.88 14.97 -9.75
N THR A 46 -12.97 15.25 -9.03
CA THR A 46 -14.21 15.77 -9.67
C THR A 46 -14.60 17.17 -9.20
N ARG A 47 -14.35 17.50 -7.93
CA ARG A 47 -14.79 18.78 -7.36
C ARG A 47 -13.92 19.94 -7.86
N GLY A 48 -14.55 20.94 -8.46
CA GLY A 48 -13.85 22.15 -8.92
C GLY A 48 -13.00 21.97 -10.17
N LYS A 49 -13.05 20.80 -10.84
CA LYS A 49 -12.24 20.48 -12.02
C LYS A 49 -10.75 20.78 -11.79
N PRO A 50 -10.08 20.07 -10.88
CA PRO A 50 -8.71 20.35 -10.52
C PRO A 50 -7.77 20.17 -11.72
N LYS A 51 -6.71 20.96 -11.78
CA LYS A 51 -5.63 20.82 -12.77
C LYS A 51 -4.67 19.70 -12.42
N ALA A 52 -4.54 19.39 -11.13
CA ALA A 52 -3.74 18.29 -10.62
C ALA A 52 -4.30 17.78 -9.30
N VAL A 53 -3.90 16.57 -8.92
CA VAL A 53 -4.13 15.99 -7.59
C VAL A 53 -2.77 15.77 -6.93
N ALA A 54 -2.60 16.30 -5.71
CA ALA A 54 -1.45 16.07 -4.86
C ALA A 54 -1.77 14.98 -3.82
N LEU A 55 -0.99 13.93 -3.79
CA LEU A 55 -1.00 12.90 -2.74
C LEU A 55 0.06 13.29 -1.71
N VAL A 56 -0.31 13.60 -0.49
CA VAL A 56 0.62 13.77 0.61
C VAL A 56 0.68 12.45 1.36
N VAL A 57 1.81 11.76 1.29
CA VAL A 57 1.98 10.40 1.77
C VAL A 57 2.86 10.38 3.02
N ASN A 58 2.33 9.79 4.10
CA ASN A 58 3.07 9.48 5.32
C ASN A 58 2.62 8.12 5.86
N SER A 59 3.14 7.04 5.27
CA SER A 59 2.67 5.68 5.55
C SER A 59 3.82 4.67 5.53
N PRO A 60 3.94 3.84 6.57
CA PRO A 60 4.90 2.72 6.61
C PRO A 60 4.44 1.54 5.75
N GLY A 61 3.26 1.61 5.14
CA GLY A 61 2.68 0.53 4.36
C GLY A 61 1.67 -0.32 5.14
N GLY A 62 1.57 -1.58 4.77
CA GLY A 62 0.64 -2.55 5.35
C GLY A 62 0.06 -3.49 4.31
N SER A 63 -1.26 -3.66 4.26
CA SER A 63 -1.94 -4.63 3.39
C SER A 63 -1.63 -4.43 1.90
N PRO A 64 -1.03 -5.41 1.21
CA PRO A 64 -0.75 -5.33 -0.22
C PRO A 64 -2.02 -5.12 -1.07
N SER A 65 -3.09 -5.83 -0.74
CA SER A 65 -4.36 -5.73 -1.46
C SER A 65 -4.97 -4.33 -1.35
N GLN A 66 -4.95 -3.71 -0.14
CA GLN A 66 -5.47 -2.36 0.03
C GLN A 66 -4.60 -1.32 -0.69
N SER A 67 -3.28 -1.49 -0.67
CA SER A 67 -2.36 -0.64 -1.41
C SER A 67 -2.64 -0.66 -2.92
N SER A 68 -2.82 -1.86 -3.47
CA SER A 68 -3.16 -2.06 -4.88
C SER A 68 -4.52 -1.45 -5.25
N LEU A 69 -5.56 -1.67 -4.44
CA LEU A 69 -6.89 -1.12 -4.69
C LEU A 69 -6.91 0.42 -4.68
N ILE A 70 -6.22 1.04 -3.70
CA ILE A 70 -6.10 2.50 -3.61
C ILE A 70 -5.35 3.04 -4.82
N ALA A 71 -4.20 2.47 -5.17
CA ALA A 71 -3.40 2.87 -6.33
C ALA A 71 -4.18 2.73 -7.64
N ALA A 72 -4.87 1.62 -7.84
CA ALA A 72 -5.71 1.37 -9.02
C ALA A 72 -6.85 2.39 -9.14
N ARG A 73 -7.51 2.74 -8.03
CA ARG A 73 -8.55 3.78 -8.00
C ARG A 73 -8.01 5.15 -8.40
N ILE A 74 -6.86 5.54 -7.86
CA ILE A 74 -6.18 6.80 -8.20
C ILE A 74 -5.86 6.82 -9.70
N ARG A 75 -5.22 5.77 -10.22
CA ARG A 75 -4.83 5.70 -11.64
C ARG A 75 -6.04 5.71 -12.59
N ARG A 76 -7.09 4.98 -12.26
CA ARG A 76 -8.32 4.97 -13.03
C ARG A 76 -8.92 6.37 -13.14
N LEU A 77 -9.06 7.08 -12.03
CA LEU A 77 -9.64 8.42 -12.00
C LEU A 77 -8.73 9.45 -12.68
N ALA A 78 -7.41 9.35 -12.50
CA ALA A 78 -6.44 10.19 -13.19
C ALA A 78 -6.59 10.08 -14.72
N LYS A 79 -6.71 8.84 -15.23
CA LYS A 79 -6.94 8.57 -16.65
C LYS A 79 -8.32 9.05 -17.12
N GLU A 80 -9.39 8.74 -16.39
CA GLU A 80 -10.77 9.13 -16.76
C GLU A 80 -10.97 10.65 -16.79
N LYS A 81 -10.26 11.39 -15.95
CA LYS A 81 -10.40 12.86 -15.82
C LYS A 81 -9.30 13.63 -16.51
N ASP A 82 -8.32 12.95 -17.09
CA ASP A 82 -7.11 13.55 -17.68
C ASP A 82 -6.42 14.54 -16.71
N VAL A 83 -6.18 14.08 -15.48
CA VAL A 83 -5.63 14.87 -14.38
C VAL A 83 -4.31 14.25 -13.92
N LYS A 84 -3.25 15.06 -13.88
CA LYS A 84 -1.94 14.65 -13.36
C LYS A 84 -1.99 14.43 -11.86
N VAL A 85 -1.21 13.46 -11.39
CA VAL A 85 -1.08 13.11 -9.98
C VAL A 85 0.36 13.28 -9.55
N HIS A 86 0.59 14.04 -8.49
CA HIS A 86 1.91 14.27 -7.90
C HIS A 86 1.91 13.71 -6.47
N ALA A 87 2.91 12.92 -6.12
CA ALA A 87 3.08 12.43 -4.75
C ALA A 87 4.16 13.24 -4.02
N PHE A 88 3.86 13.61 -2.80
CA PHE A 88 4.77 14.29 -1.87
C PHE A 88 4.89 13.43 -0.63
N VAL A 89 6.09 12.94 -0.35
CA VAL A 89 6.37 12.11 0.81
C VAL A 89 6.78 13.02 1.97
N GLU A 90 6.13 12.84 3.11
CA GLU A 90 6.54 13.46 4.37
C GLU A 90 7.64 12.60 5.02
N ASP A 91 7.42 12.01 6.19
CA ASP A 91 8.44 11.21 6.87
C ASP A 91 8.71 9.87 6.17
N VAL A 92 7.64 9.18 5.72
CA VAL A 92 7.76 7.83 5.20
C VAL A 92 6.77 7.50 4.08
N ALA A 93 7.25 6.84 3.05
CA ALA A 93 6.45 6.09 2.09
C ALA A 93 7.14 4.75 1.83
N ALA A 94 6.96 3.80 2.75
CA ALA A 94 7.59 2.49 2.70
C ALA A 94 6.60 1.39 2.34
N SER A 95 7.06 0.32 1.67
CA SER A 95 6.26 -0.85 1.32
C SER A 95 4.95 -0.43 0.61
N GLY A 96 3.78 -0.78 1.13
CA GLY A 96 2.48 -0.35 0.59
C GLY A 96 2.32 1.17 0.46
N GLY A 97 3.00 1.98 1.29
CA GLY A 97 3.05 3.43 1.17
C GLY A 97 3.74 3.87 -0.13
N TYR A 98 4.88 3.23 -0.46
CA TYR A 98 5.57 3.45 -1.73
C TYR A 98 4.76 2.93 -2.92
N TYR A 99 4.05 1.79 -2.76
CA TYR A 99 3.14 1.28 -3.77
C TYR A 99 2.09 2.33 -4.17
N ILE A 100 1.49 3.02 -3.18
CA ILE A 100 0.51 4.07 -3.44
C ILE A 100 1.18 5.32 -4.02
N ALA A 101 2.35 5.73 -3.49
CA ALA A 101 3.09 6.88 -4.00
C ALA A 101 3.47 6.68 -5.47
N SER A 102 3.88 5.46 -5.86
CA SER A 102 4.22 5.14 -7.25
C SER A 102 3.01 5.12 -8.20
N ALA A 103 1.78 5.22 -7.70
CA ALA A 103 0.62 5.50 -8.55
C ALA A 103 0.63 6.94 -9.12
N ALA A 104 1.41 7.86 -8.57
CA ALA A 104 1.58 9.21 -9.09
C ALA A 104 2.41 9.25 -10.39
N ASP A 105 2.34 10.35 -11.10
CA ASP A 105 3.14 10.58 -12.31
C ASP A 105 4.58 10.98 -11.96
N ASP A 106 4.76 11.64 -10.81
CA ASP A 106 6.07 11.92 -10.19
C ASP A 106 5.99 11.85 -8.66
N ILE A 107 7.15 11.69 -8.01
CA ILE A 107 7.29 11.55 -6.56
C ILE A 107 8.35 12.53 -6.08
N TRP A 108 7.98 13.33 -5.09
CA TRP A 108 8.83 14.30 -4.41
C TRP A 108 9.07 13.85 -2.98
N VAL A 109 10.31 13.86 -2.56
CA VAL A 109 10.76 13.40 -1.24
C VAL A 109 11.66 14.46 -0.60
N ASP A 110 11.66 14.55 0.74
CA ASP A 110 12.69 15.26 1.48
C ASP A 110 13.93 14.37 1.62
N HIS A 111 15.09 14.97 1.89
CA HIS A 111 16.34 14.22 2.12
C HIS A 111 16.26 13.24 3.30
N HIS A 112 15.36 13.48 4.23
CA HIS A 112 15.16 12.66 5.42
C HIS A 112 13.97 11.70 5.28
N SER A 113 13.25 11.76 4.17
CA SER A 113 12.13 10.84 3.92
C SER A 113 12.64 9.42 3.71
N ILE A 114 11.99 8.46 4.34
CA ILE A 114 12.24 7.03 4.16
C ILE A 114 11.34 6.51 3.08
N VAL A 115 11.91 5.98 1.98
CA VAL A 115 11.16 5.43 0.84
C VAL A 115 11.70 4.06 0.43
N GLY A 116 10.89 3.27 -0.25
CA GLY A 116 11.31 1.94 -0.70
C GLY A 116 10.65 0.81 0.08
N SER A 117 11.44 -0.08 0.67
CA SER A 117 10.94 -1.30 1.32
C SER A 117 10.04 -2.11 0.36
N ILE A 118 10.55 -2.33 -0.87
CA ILE A 118 9.83 -3.10 -1.90
C ILE A 118 10.04 -4.57 -1.61
N GLY A 119 9.26 -5.08 -0.66
CA GLY A 119 9.36 -6.45 -0.18
C GLY A 119 8.09 -6.90 0.49
N VAL A 120 8.06 -8.19 0.87
CA VAL A 120 6.92 -8.83 1.55
C VAL A 120 7.44 -9.58 2.77
N ILE A 121 6.84 -9.31 3.92
CA ILE A 121 7.18 -9.98 5.17
C ILE A 121 5.95 -10.70 5.73
N SER A 122 6.19 -11.89 6.28
CA SER A 122 5.28 -12.57 7.22
C SER A 122 6.08 -12.87 8.49
N ALA A 123 5.62 -12.39 9.62
CA ALA A 123 6.29 -12.59 10.90
C ALA A 123 5.30 -13.11 11.94
N GLY A 124 5.78 -14.00 12.81
CA GLY A 124 4.99 -14.62 13.87
C GLY A 124 5.88 -15.19 14.95
N PHE A 125 5.27 -15.88 15.91
CA PHE A 125 5.98 -16.59 16.99
C PHE A 125 5.61 -18.06 16.94
N GLY A 126 6.60 -18.96 17.11
CA GLY A 126 6.40 -20.37 17.43
C GLY A 126 6.20 -20.52 18.94
N LEU A 127 5.07 -21.06 19.35
CA LEU A 127 4.67 -21.19 20.76
C LEU A 127 4.38 -22.64 21.14
N ASP A 128 4.67 -23.60 20.29
CA ASP A 128 4.42 -25.02 20.48
C ASP A 128 5.19 -25.59 21.68
N GLU A 129 6.49 -25.32 21.78
CA GLU A 129 7.30 -25.74 22.93
C GLU A 129 6.89 -24.99 24.20
N PHE A 130 6.51 -23.71 24.11
CA PHE A 130 6.07 -22.94 25.26
C PHE A 130 4.83 -23.55 25.89
N ILE A 131 3.78 -23.83 25.11
CA ILE A 131 2.57 -24.46 25.66
C ILE A 131 2.80 -25.88 26.16
N ALA A 132 3.68 -26.67 25.52
CA ALA A 132 4.04 -28.00 25.94
C ALA A 132 4.69 -28.01 27.37
N ARG A 133 5.63 -27.07 27.61
CA ARG A 133 6.26 -26.90 28.94
C ARG A 133 5.25 -26.58 30.07
N HIS A 134 4.13 -25.95 29.72
CA HIS A 134 3.07 -25.60 30.69
C HIS A 134 1.93 -26.61 30.72
N GLY A 135 2.12 -27.79 30.11
CA GLY A 135 1.11 -28.85 30.13
C GLY A 135 -0.15 -28.54 29.32
N VAL A 136 -0.07 -27.56 28.41
CA VAL A 136 -1.18 -27.16 27.56
C VAL A 136 -1.10 -27.90 26.22
N THR A 137 -2.20 -28.54 25.83
CA THR A 137 -2.30 -29.27 24.54
C THR A 137 -3.15 -28.50 23.55
N ARG A 138 -2.61 -28.19 22.41
CA ARG A 138 -3.34 -27.61 21.27
C ARG A 138 -4.14 -28.69 20.55
N ARG A 139 -5.47 -28.56 20.52
CA ARG A 139 -6.37 -29.47 19.77
C ARG A 139 -7.00 -28.73 18.62
N VAL A 140 -6.78 -29.23 17.39
CA VAL A 140 -7.29 -28.61 16.16
C VAL A 140 -8.00 -29.65 15.33
N TYR A 141 -9.26 -29.40 15.03
CA TYR A 141 -10.08 -30.25 14.18
C TYR A 141 -10.47 -29.45 12.93
N THR A 142 -10.04 -29.89 11.75
CA THR A 142 -10.29 -29.17 10.48
C THR A 142 -10.87 -30.07 9.43
N ALA A 143 -11.74 -29.50 8.61
CA ALA A 143 -12.06 -30.05 7.30
C ALA A 143 -11.24 -29.28 6.26
N GLY A 144 -10.46 -30.01 5.46
CA GLY A 144 -9.45 -29.45 4.55
C GLY A 144 -8.02 -29.55 5.08
N LYS A 145 -7.15 -30.20 4.30
CA LYS A 145 -5.78 -30.61 4.68
C LYS A 145 -4.89 -29.47 5.17
N SER A 146 -5.03 -28.28 4.58
CA SER A 146 -4.18 -27.11 4.85
C SER A 146 -4.89 -25.99 5.61
N LYS A 147 -6.02 -26.27 6.28
CA LYS A 147 -6.83 -25.24 6.93
C LYS A 147 -6.16 -24.59 8.15
N SER A 148 -5.21 -25.29 8.78
CA SER A 148 -4.45 -24.81 9.94
C SER A 148 -2.98 -24.53 9.59
N MET A 149 -2.73 -24.07 8.39
CA MET A 149 -1.38 -23.69 7.94
C MET A 149 -0.80 -22.63 8.90
N LEU A 150 0.47 -22.84 9.31
CA LEU A 150 1.22 -21.91 10.18
C LEU A 150 0.53 -21.62 11.53
N ASP A 151 -0.14 -22.61 12.13
CA ASP A 151 -0.66 -22.52 13.50
C ASP A 151 0.51 -22.31 14.47
N PRO A 152 0.62 -21.17 15.20
CA PRO A 152 1.78 -20.84 16.01
C PRO A 152 1.95 -21.77 17.25
N PHE A 153 0.94 -22.57 17.57
CA PHE A 153 0.96 -23.53 18.68
C PHE A 153 1.25 -24.96 18.22
N ARG A 154 1.77 -25.14 17.03
CA ARG A 154 2.17 -26.42 16.45
C ARG A 154 3.51 -26.28 15.76
N PRO A 155 4.33 -27.33 15.69
CA PRO A 155 5.55 -27.34 14.90
C PRO A 155 5.26 -26.94 13.46
N GLU A 156 6.14 -26.13 12.87
CA GLU A 156 6.04 -25.75 11.47
C GLU A 156 6.22 -26.97 10.57
N LYS A 157 5.59 -26.91 9.39
CA LYS A 157 5.72 -27.94 8.36
C LYS A 157 6.38 -27.34 7.14
N ASP A 158 7.33 -28.06 6.55
CA ASP A 158 8.03 -27.63 5.33
C ASP A 158 7.08 -27.30 4.18
N GLU A 159 5.97 -28.07 4.04
CA GLU A 159 4.95 -27.80 3.03
C GLU A 159 4.21 -26.47 3.24
N ASP A 160 4.02 -26.05 4.49
CA ASP A 160 3.37 -24.79 4.85
C ASP A 160 4.33 -23.62 4.60
N ILE A 161 5.62 -23.77 4.94
CA ILE A 161 6.67 -22.80 4.66
C ILE A 161 6.84 -22.61 3.14
N ALA A 162 6.91 -23.69 2.38
CA ALA A 162 7.01 -23.63 0.93
C ALA A 162 5.82 -22.87 0.30
N ARG A 163 4.61 -23.13 0.78
CA ARG A 163 3.40 -22.44 0.33
C ARG A 163 3.41 -20.96 0.69
N LEU A 164 3.86 -20.61 1.91
CA LEU A 164 3.99 -19.21 2.32
C LEU A 164 4.96 -18.47 1.41
N ARG A 165 6.13 -19.05 1.12
CA ARG A 165 7.11 -18.46 0.20
C ARG A 165 6.53 -18.21 -1.19
N GLN A 166 5.81 -19.18 -1.75
CA GLN A 166 5.13 -18.99 -3.04
C GLN A 166 4.14 -17.81 -3.03
N LEU A 167 3.39 -17.63 -1.93
CA LEU A 167 2.48 -16.50 -1.78
C LEU A 167 3.25 -15.17 -1.68
N GLN A 168 4.35 -15.15 -0.93
CA GLN A 168 5.22 -13.97 -0.81
C GLN A 168 5.84 -13.60 -2.16
N ASP A 169 6.36 -14.57 -2.89
CA ASP A 169 6.96 -14.36 -4.23
C ASP A 169 5.92 -13.79 -5.21
N HIS A 170 4.70 -14.31 -5.19
CA HIS A 170 3.62 -13.79 -6.04
C HIS A 170 3.27 -12.32 -5.71
N ILE A 171 3.13 -12.00 -4.42
CA ILE A 171 2.82 -10.63 -3.98
C ILE A 171 3.99 -9.69 -4.29
N HIS A 172 5.23 -10.15 -4.06
CA HIS A 172 6.43 -9.37 -4.34
C HIS A 172 6.60 -9.12 -5.83
N GLY A 173 6.41 -10.14 -6.67
CA GLY A 173 6.43 -10.00 -8.12
C GLY A 173 5.42 -8.95 -8.62
N ALA A 174 4.19 -9.00 -8.12
CA ALA A 174 3.17 -8.00 -8.46
C ALA A 174 3.54 -6.58 -8.01
N PHE A 175 4.26 -6.44 -6.88
CA PHE A 175 4.77 -5.14 -6.44
C PHE A 175 5.87 -4.62 -7.37
N ILE A 176 6.83 -5.46 -7.71
CA ILE A 176 7.91 -5.14 -8.66
C ILE A 176 7.33 -4.70 -10.00
N ASP A 177 6.39 -5.46 -10.55
CA ASP A 177 5.74 -5.15 -11.81
C ASP A 177 5.04 -3.79 -11.78
N HIS A 178 4.33 -3.48 -10.69
CA HIS A 178 3.70 -2.18 -10.51
C HIS A 178 4.74 -1.05 -10.50
N VAL A 179 5.82 -1.18 -9.73
CA VAL A 179 6.87 -0.15 -9.65
C VAL A 179 7.54 0.04 -11.00
N LYS A 180 7.93 -1.04 -11.69
CA LYS A 180 8.51 -0.99 -13.03
C LYS A 180 7.58 -0.32 -14.03
N ALA A 181 6.30 -0.68 -14.04
CA ALA A 181 5.31 -0.08 -14.94
C ALA A 181 5.08 1.41 -14.67
N ARG A 182 5.27 1.86 -13.43
CA ARG A 182 5.01 3.25 -13.04
C ARG A 182 6.24 4.14 -13.05
N ARG A 183 7.41 3.59 -12.75
CA ARG A 183 8.66 4.36 -12.64
C ARG A 183 9.51 4.28 -13.92
N GLY A 184 9.43 3.17 -14.67
CA GLY A 184 10.12 3.02 -15.96
C GLY A 184 11.58 3.48 -15.90
N ASP A 185 11.95 4.39 -16.79
CA ASP A 185 13.32 4.92 -16.95
C ASP A 185 13.82 5.73 -15.73
N ALA A 186 12.97 6.03 -14.73
CA ALA A 186 13.39 6.68 -13.50
C ALA A 186 13.99 5.69 -12.47
N LEU A 187 13.97 4.39 -12.75
CA LEU A 187 14.64 3.38 -11.92
C LEU A 187 16.12 3.30 -12.27
N ASN A 188 16.98 3.27 -11.24
CA ASN A 188 18.39 2.97 -11.43
C ASN A 188 18.57 1.45 -11.43
N GLU A 189 18.75 0.84 -12.60
CA GLU A 189 18.91 -0.60 -12.78
C GLU A 189 20.21 -1.16 -12.19
N GLU A 190 21.19 -0.30 -11.88
CA GLU A 190 22.44 -0.71 -11.23
C GLU A 190 22.27 -1.00 -9.72
N MET A 191 21.16 -0.57 -9.14
CA MET A 191 20.84 -0.77 -7.72
C MET A 191 19.88 -1.96 -7.55
N ASP A 192 20.09 -2.74 -6.50
CA ASP A 192 19.15 -3.79 -6.10
C ASP A 192 17.94 -3.18 -5.35
N LEU A 193 17.06 -2.54 -6.12
CA LEU A 193 15.92 -1.79 -5.60
C LEU A 193 14.79 -2.68 -5.04
N PHE A 194 14.83 -3.98 -5.31
CA PHE A 194 13.72 -4.90 -5.04
C PHE A 194 14.02 -5.93 -3.96
N ASN A 195 15.04 -5.70 -3.14
CA ASN A 195 15.46 -6.59 -2.05
C ASN A 195 14.77 -6.30 -0.70
N GLY A 196 13.87 -5.31 -0.64
CA GLY A 196 13.16 -4.89 0.57
C GLY A 196 13.88 -3.82 1.39
N GLU A 197 15.02 -3.28 0.94
CA GLU A 197 15.71 -2.16 1.60
C GLU A 197 14.95 -0.83 1.42
N ILE A 198 15.38 0.17 2.21
CA ILE A 198 14.85 1.54 2.22
C ILE A 198 15.95 2.53 1.86
#